data_b2c9e90f6b1d3c7e028bc3651aa8c889
#
_entry.id   b2c9e90f6b1d3c7e028bc3651aa8c889
#
_cell.length_a   1.000
_cell.length_b   1.000
_cell.length_c   1.000
_cell.angle_alpha   90.00
_cell.angle_beta   90.00
_cell.angle_gamma   90.00
#
_symmetry.space_group_name_H-M   'P 1'
#
loop_
_entity.id
_entity.type
_entity.pdbx_description
1 polymer ?
#
loop_
_entity_poly.entity_id
_entity_poly.type
_entity_poly.pdbx_seq_one_letter_code
_entity_poly.pdbx_strand_id
1 'polypeptide(L)'
;MISSSIAYILLVGSLAFFAWLGYRESPEKELDSDSFLSARGSQNWIMVGLSLFASGMGIWILFGPSEVGYYGGFYDVFGYALSSATPFLLLAYLGPIIRRLTPDGVTLADCVRQKMGRPMQIYVGIISIIYMFTFMFAEYIAIGRAVEFLSGINFLIPIVCVAVVTTFYTVIGGLPVSIKTDRIQSFFIIWLIICVILLIFNEGIDSVISDARAYTPEDIEYEWYHGSISDYSTFKAGLALVLAITAAEMFSQGNWQRTWASKDDLALQKGAIMASVLCFIAVLLFGFLGTVTAGRGSIIDPSIAFFELIRNYPEPILAMLLVLGVALVCSSIDTLQNAVVAVVSRDLTDSKLDIQQARYVIIATAPVAIFLAWYYADDALSVFRIFLIADLLAAATVLPIFLSLSDRVTANGGLAGALFGLISVVLYGIYTSDLETGIDYLTNPVNEFGLANLEVFVSALLGSALMTFIVSEIENSQS
;
A
#
# COMPACT_ATOMS: atom_id res chain seq x y z
N MET A 1 -1.71 -28.65 3.82
CA MET A 1 -2.92 -27.93 3.29
C MET A 1 -4.07 -28.14 4.26
N ILE A 2 -4.95 -27.16 4.39
CA ILE A 2 -6.16 -27.22 5.20
C ILE A 2 -7.25 -27.96 4.40
N SER A 3 -8.09 -28.75 5.06
CA SER A 3 -9.26 -29.31 4.34
C SER A 3 -10.21 -28.19 3.90
N SER A 4 -10.77 -28.29 2.69
CA SER A 4 -11.65 -27.23 2.14
C SER A 4 -12.85 -26.96 3.07
N SER A 5 -13.39 -27.98 3.75
CA SER A 5 -14.49 -27.81 4.72
C SER A 5 -14.11 -26.93 5.90
N ILE A 6 -12.91 -27.14 6.50
CA ILE A 6 -12.39 -26.32 7.59
C ILE A 6 -12.13 -24.90 7.08
N ALA A 7 -11.53 -24.76 5.91
CA ALA A 7 -11.25 -23.47 5.33
C ALA A 7 -12.52 -22.64 5.06
N TYR A 8 -13.62 -23.26 4.57
CA TYR A 8 -14.92 -22.58 4.45
C TYR A 8 -15.46 -22.13 5.80
N ILE A 9 -15.39 -22.97 6.83
CA ILE A 9 -15.88 -22.61 8.18
C ILE A 9 -15.07 -21.41 8.72
N LEU A 10 -13.75 -21.44 8.56
CA LEU A 10 -12.87 -20.36 9.01
C LEU A 10 -13.10 -19.06 8.22
N LEU A 11 -13.19 -19.14 6.91
CA LEU A 11 -13.46 -17.98 6.05
C LEU A 11 -14.80 -17.34 6.41
N VAL A 12 -15.89 -18.12 6.41
CA VAL A 12 -17.22 -17.59 6.73
C VAL A 12 -17.30 -17.13 8.18
N GLY A 13 -16.73 -17.87 9.12
CA GLY A 13 -16.73 -17.52 10.55
C GLY A 13 -15.98 -16.22 10.85
N SER A 14 -14.78 -16.03 10.28
CA SER A 14 -14.01 -14.79 10.44
C SER A 14 -14.71 -13.60 9.77
N LEU A 15 -15.25 -13.77 8.57
CA LEU A 15 -16.00 -12.73 7.89
C LEU A 15 -17.30 -12.35 8.62
N ALA A 16 -18.04 -13.35 9.15
CA ALA A 16 -19.20 -13.08 9.98
C ALA A 16 -18.86 -12.32 11.27
N PHE A 17 -17.69 -12.63 11.87
CA PHE A 17 -17.19 -11.88 13.01
C PHE A 17 -16.89 -10.42 12.65
N PHE A 18 -16.21 -10.14 11.54
CA PHE A 18 -15.94 -8.77 11.11
C PHE A 18 -17.21 -8.02 10.67
N ALA A 19 -18.15 -8.68 10.01
CA ALA A 19 -19.47 -8.10 9.72
C ALA A 19 -20.23 -7.71 11.00
N TRP A 20 -20.25 -8.60 11.99
CA TRP A 20 -20.85 -8.32 13.30
C TRP A 20 -20.15 -7.18 14.02
N LEU A 21 -18.82 -7.17 14.01
CA LEU A 21 -18.02 -6.12 14.62
C LEU A 21 -18.31 -4.76 13.98
N GLY A 22 -18.29 -4.68 12.64
CA GLY A 22 -18.61 -3.46 11.92
C GLY A 22 -20.04 -2.97 12.18
N TYR A 23 -21.02 -3.87 12.24
CA TYR A 23 -22.39 -3.54 12.60
C TYR A 23 -22.49 -3.03 14.04
N ARG A 24 -21.85 -3.69 15.02
CA ARG A 24 -21.84 -3.31 16.43
C ARG A 24 -21.21 -1.93 16.68
N GLU A 25 -20.12 -1.62 15.96
CA GLU A 25 -19.41 -0.35 16.09
C GLU A 25 -20.06 0.79 15.28
N SER A 26 -21.11 0.48 14.51
CA SER A 26 -21.85 1.47 13.73
C SER A 26 -22.56 2.46 14.66
N PRO A 27 -22.61 3.74 14.29
CA PRO A 27 -23.25 4.77 15.12
C PRO A 27 -24.77 4.54 15.19
N GLU A 28 -25.35 4.78 16.38
CA GLU A 28 -26.80 4.68 16.59
C GLU A 28 -27.59 5.75 15.83
N LYS A 29 -26.94 6.88 15.53
CA LYS A 29 -27.54 7.98 14.77
C LYS A 29 -26.95 8.06 13.38
N GLU A 30 -27.75 8.48 12.43
CA GLU A 30 -27.29 8.72 11.07
C GLU A 30 -26.19 9.81 11.07
N LEU A 31 -25.06 9.49 10.45
CA LEU A 31 -23.94 10.41 10.32
C LEU A 31 -24.25 11.47 9.25
N ASP A 32 -23.76 12.67 9.43
CA ASP A 32 -23.67 13.64 8.34
C ASP A 32 -22.50 13.26 7.40
N SER A 33 -22.49 13.87 6.22
CA SER A 33 -21.49 13.55 5.19
C SER A 33 -20.06 13.82 5.64
N ASP A 34 -19.80 14.86 6.43
CA ASP A 34 -18.45 15.15 6.92
C ASP A 34 -17.99 14.10 7.94
N SER A 35 -18.83 13.78 8.92
CA SER A 35 -18.53 12.75 9.93
C SER A 35 -18.34 11.38 9.30
N PHE A 36 -19.11 11.05 8.26
CA PHE A 36 -18.98 9.79 7.53
C PHE A 36 -17.64 9.66 6.82
N LEU A 37 -17.12 10.76 6.24
CA LEU A 37 -15.90 10.77 5.44
C LEU A 37 -14.62 11.04 6.25
N SER A 38 -14.70 11.77 7.38
CA SER A 38 -13.51 12.30 8.05
C SER A 38 -13.30 11.83 9.49
N ALA A 39 -14.35 11.40 10.22
CA ALA A 39 -14.26 11.11 11.67
C ALA A 39 -13.52 12.21 12.47
N ARG A 40 -13.67 13.47 12.07
CA ARG A 40 -12.84 14.63 12.40
C ARG A 40 -12.60 14.81 13.90
N GLY A 41 -11.30 14.93 14.28
CA GLY A 41 -10.89 15.28 15.65
C GLY A 41 -11.23 14.25 16.73
N SER A 42 -11.65 13.05 16.37
CA SER A 42 -12.20 12.07 17.30
C SER A 42 -11.18 11.06 17.84
N GLN A 43 -10.00 10.93 17.21
CA GLN A 43 -9.08 9.82 17.46
C GLN A 43 -7.86 10.24 18.30
N ASN A 44 -7.56 9.47 19.35
CA ASN A 44 -6.31 9.61 20.09
C ASN A 44 -5.14 8.93 19.35
N TRP A 45 -3.89 9.16 19.83
CA TRP A 45 -2.69 8.69 19.15
C TRP A 45 -2.58 7.17 18.99
N ILE A 46 -3.11 6.38 19.96
CA ILE A 46 -3.11 4.91 19.86
C ILE A 46 -4.05 4.46 18.75
N MET A 47 -5.26 5.03 18.69
CA MET A 47 -6.23 4.70 17.66
C MET A 47 -5.75 5.10 16.26
N VAL A 48 -5.13 6.28 16.14
CA VAL A 48 -4.51 6.73 14.89
C VAL A 48 -3.41 5.76 14.46
N GLY A 49 -2.51 5.41 15.35
CA GLY A 49 -1.38 4.54 15.03
C GLY A 49 -1.80 3.10 14.70
N LEU A 50 -2.73 2.51 15.46
CA LEU A 50 -3.26 1.18 15.15
C LEU A 50 -4.04 1.17 13.84
N SER A 51 -4.83 2.22 13.56
CA SER A 51 -5.57 2.34 12.31
C SER A 51 -4.62 2.53 11.11
N LEU A 52 -3.62 3.42 11.20
CA LEU A 52 -2.60 3.57 10.15
C LEU A 52 -1.82 2.26 9.91
N PHE A 53 -1.45 1.57 10.99
CA PHE A 53 -0.76 0.29 10.90
C PHE A 53 -1.63 -0.78 10.23
N ALA A 54 -2.86 -0.99 10.71
CA ALA A 54 -3.73 -2.02 10.17
C ALA A 54 -4.13 -1.75 8.72
N SER A 55 -4.48 -0.49 8.38
CA SER A 55 -4.85 -0.12 7.02
C SER A 55 -3.68 -0.13 6.03
N GLY A 56 -2.46 0.14 6.51
CA GLY A 56 -1.25 0.05 5.70
C GLY A 56 -0.75 -1.39 5.51
N MET A 57 -1.10 -2.30 6.43
CA MET A 57 -0.71 -3.72 6.38
C MET A 57 -1.84 -4.57 5.85
N GLY A 58 -2.01 -4.63 4.54
CA GLY A 58 -2.90 -5.57 3.88
C GLY A 58 -2.29 -6.98 3.80
N ILE A 59 -3.01 -7.90 3.17
CA ILE A 59 -2.52 -9.27 2.97
C ILE A 59 -1.29 -9.32 2.04
N TRP A 60 -1.03 -8.25 1.27
CA TRP A 60 0.15 -8.08 0.44
C TRP A 60 1.47 -8.30 1.20
N ILE A 61 1.48 -8.07 2.53
CA ILE A 61 2.67 -8.27 3.38
C ILE A 61 3.18 -9.72 3.36
N LEU A 62 2.31 -10.68 3.08
CA LEU A 62 2.65 -12.10 2.96
C LEU A 62 3.23 -12.45 1.57
N PHE A 63 3.16 -11.54 0.60
CA PHE A 63 3.59 -11.72 -0.79
C PHE A 63 4.81 -10.86 -1.13
N GLY A 64 4.63 -9.55 -1.30
CA GLY A 64 5.66 -8.66 -1.79
C GLY A 64 6.99 -8.69 -1.03
N PRO A 65 7.00 -8.56 0.32
CA PRO A 65 8.26 -8.63 1.07
C PRO A 65 9.00 -9.94 0.90
N SER A 66 8.30 -11.07 0.92
CA SER A 66 8.93 -12.39 0.75
C SER A 66 9.42 -12.63 -0.69
N GLU A 67 8.73 -12.08 -1.69
CA GLU A 67 9.17 -12.11 -3.09
C GLU A 67 10.46 -11.28 -3.24
N VAL A 68 10.52 -10.07 -2.70
CA VAL A 68 11.72 -9.23 -2.70
C VAL A 68 12.87 -9.91 -1.96
N GLY A 69 12.59 -10.55 -0.82
CA GLY A 69 13.59 -11.30 -0.09
C GLY A 69 14.14 -12.51 -0.87
N TYR A 70 13.28 -13.16 -1.64
CA TYR A 70 13.66 -14.30 -2.47
C TYR A 70 14.60 -13.90 -3.63
N TYR A 71 14.32 -12.78 -4.32
CA TYR A 71 15.11 -12.32 -5.46
C TYR A 71 16.26 -11.39 -5.10
N GLY A 72 16.03 -10.45 -4.17
CA GLY A 72 16.95 -9.34 -3.91
C GLY A 72 17.83 -9.51 -2.67
N GLY A 73 17.49 -10.46 -1.80
CA GLY A 73 18.23 -10.69 -0.57
C GLY A 73 17.97 -9.63 0.52
N PHE A 74 18.80 -9.66 1.57
CA PHE A 74 18.54 -8.94 2.81
C PHE A 74 18.60 -7.41 2.67
N TYR A 75 19.47 -6.86 1.86
CA TYR A 75 19.60 -5.40 1.72
C TYR A 75 18.38 -4.79 1.02
N ASP A 76 17.84 -5.46 0.02
CA ASP A 76 16.60 -5.03 -0.62
C ASP A 76 15.38 -5.19 0.29
N VAL A 77 15.36 -6.24 1.12
CA VAL A 77 14.37 -6.40 2.20
C VAL A 77 14.43 -5.24 3.20
N PHE A 78 15.63 -4.84 3.61
CA PHE A 78 15.81 -3.70 4.50
C PHE A 78 15.31 -2.40 3.85
N GLY A 79 15.61 -2.19 2.57
CA GLY A 79 15.06 -1.08 1.79
C GLY A 79 13.55 -1.10 1.72
N TYR A 80 12.94 -2.27 1.49
CA TYR A 80 11.49 -2.43 1.49
C TYR A 80 10.88 -2.14 2.87
N ALA A 81 11.48 -2.64 3.94
CA ALA A 81 11.04 -2.32 5.30
C ALA A 81 11.11 -0.81 5.58
N LEU A 82 12.17 -0.15 5.14
CA LEU A 82 12.30 1.30 5.26
C LEU A 82 11.24 2.03 4.43
N SER A 83 10.92 1.55 3.22
CA SER A 83 9.90 2.13 2.36
C SER A 83 8.50 2.07 2.98
N SER A 84 8.19 1.04 3.75
CA SER A 84 6.91 0.92 4.46
C SER A 84 6.79 1.85 5.68
N ALA A 85 7.92 2.33 6.21
CA ALA A 85 7.98 3.21 7.36
C ALA A 85 7.98 4.69 6.99
N THR A 86 8.69 5.06 5.91
CA THR A 86 8.91 6.46 5.50
C THR A 86 7.64 7.24 5.19
N PRO A 87 6.56 6.68 4.59
CA PRO A 87 5.32 7.42 4.37
C PRO A 87 4.69 7.91 5.67
N PHE A 88 4.70 7.08 6.72
CA PHE A 88 4.15 7.47 8.02
C PHE A 88 5.04 8.49 8.75
N LEU A 89 6.37 8.43 8.56
CA LEU A 89 7.27 9.49 9.04
C LEU A 89 7.01 10.82 8.34
N LEU A 90 6.79 10.80 7.03
CA LEU A 90 6.39 11.98 6.27
C LEU A 90 5.01 12.48 6.72
N LEU A 91 4.05 11.59 6.97
CA LEU A 91 2.74 11.96 7.49
C LEU A 91 2.83 12.60 8.89
N ALA A 92 3.73 12.11 9.76
CA ALA A 92 3.99 12.71 11.07
C ALA A 92 4.52 14.15 10.96
N TYR A 93 5.30 14.45 9.92
CA TYR A 93 5.86 15.78 9.68
C TYR A 93 4.94 16.68 8.87
N LEU A 94 4.47 16.22 7.73
CA LEU A 94 3.65 16.99 6.77
C LEU A 94 2.19 17.09 7.20
N GLY A 95 1.65 16.07 7.87
CA GLY A 95 0.25 16.02 8.29
C GLY A 95 -0.19 17.22 9.11
N PRO A 96 0.53 17.65 10.17
CA PRO A 96 0.22 18.86 10.91
C PRO A 96 0.26 20.14 10.06
N ILE A 97 1.15 20.21 9.06
CA ILE A 97 1.25 21.36 8.14
C ILE A 97 0.00 21.39 7.23
N ILE A 98 -0.30 20.28 6.57
CA ILE A 98 -1.46 20.15 5.67
C ILE A 98 -2.77 20.41 6.42
N ARG A 99 -2.92 19.85 7.63
CA ARG A 99 -4.10 20.05 8.48
C ARG A 99 -4.31 21.52 8.83
N ARG A 100 -3.25 22.28 9.11
CA ARG A 100 -3.33 23.73 9.39
C ARG A 100 -3.65 24.55 8.15
N LEU A 101 -3.13 24.16 6.99
CA LEU A 101 -3.45 24.80 5.72
C LEU A 101 -4.91 24.56 5.31
N THR A 102 -5.44 23.37 5.60
CA THR A 102 -6.78 22.94 5.16
C THR A 102 -7.54 22.33 6.35
N PRO A 103 -8.01 23.12 7.32
CA PRO A 103 -8.67 22.59 8.52
C PRO A 103 -9.91 21.74 8.22
N ASP A 104 -10.67 22.09 7.19
CA ASP A 104 -11.90 21.40 6.76
C ASP A 104 -11.62 20.35 5.66
N GLY A 105 -10.34 20.02 5.41
CA GLY A 105 -9.92 19.03 4.44
C GLY A 105 -10.29 17.61 4.84
N VAL A 106 -10.33 16.72 3.88
CA VAL A 106 -10.52 15.27 4.03
C VAL A 106 -9.47 14.50 3.22
N THR A 107 -8.99 15.09 2.13
CA THR A 107 -8.02 14.51 1.21
C THR A 107 -6.81 15.42 1.03
N LEU A 108 -5.69 14.87 0.57
CA LEU A 108 -4.54 15.67 0.15
C LEU A 108 -4.92 16.64 -0.98
N ALA A 109 -5.80 16.20 -1.89
CA ALA A 109 -6.24 17.00 -3.03
C ALA A 109 -7.03 18.25 -2.62
N ASP A 110 -7.68 18.26 -1.44
CA ASP A 110 -8.27 19.48 -0.86
C ASP A 110 -7.21 20.56 -0.60
N CYS A 111 -6.03 20.16 -0.11
CA CYS A 111 -4.90 21.09 0.09
C CYS A 111 -4.32 21.55 -1.25
N VAL A 112 -4.17 20.64 -2.20
CA VAL A 112 -3.70 20.94 -3.56
C VAL A 112 -4.60 21.98 -4.23
N ARG A 113 -5.92 21.88 -4.06
CA ARG A 113 -6.88 22.88 -4.58
C ARG A 113 -6.58 24.29 -4.11
N GLN A 114 -6.24 24.48 -2.85
CA GLN A 114 -5.95 25.81 -2.31
C GLN A 114 -4.69 26.43 -2.90
N LYS A 115 -3.68 25.62 -3.21
CA LYS A 115 -2.39 26.07 -3.72
C LYS A 115 -2.33 26.12 -5.25
N MET A 116 -2.92 25.15 -5.93
CA MET A 116 -2.76 24.93 -7.38
C MET A 116 -4.08 24.93 -8.14
N GLY A 117 -5.21 25.19 -7.47
CA GLY A 117 -6.52 25.29 -8.10
C GLY A 117 -7.18 23.96 -8.47
N ARG A 118 -8.34 24.07 -9.09
CA ARG A 118 -9.23 22.95 -9.39
C ARG A 118 -8.67 21.92 -10.38
N PRO A 119 -7.98 22.29 -11.47
CA PRO A 119 -7.44 21.30 -12.41
C PRO A 119 -6.47 20.34 -11.76
N MET A 120 -5.55 20.83 -10.90
CA MET A 120 -4.58 19.99 -10.21
C MET A 120 -5.25 19.14 -9.11
N GLN A 121 -6.29 19.64 -8.44
CA GLN A 121 -7.09 18.83 -7.52
C GLN A 121 -7.71 17.61 -8.22
N ILE A 122 -8.33 17.81 -9.39
CA ILE A 122 -8.93 16.72 -10.16
C ILE A 122 -7.85 15.73 -10.60
N TYR A 123 -6.72 16.22 -11.10
CA TYR A 123 -5.59 15.38 -11.52
C TYR A 123 -5.10 14.49 -10.36
N VAL A 124 -4.83 15.07 -9.18
CA VAL A 124 -4.41 14.35 -7.97
C VAL A 124 -5.48 13.36 -7.51
N GLY A 125 -6.75 13.75 -7.57
CA GLY A 125 -7.87 12.85 -7.27
C GLY A 125 -7.91 11.63 -8.20
N ILE A 126 -7.70 11.81 -9.50
CA ILE A 126 -7.65 10.71 -10.47
C ILE A 126 -6.47 9.77 -10.18
N ILE A 127 -5.25 10.32 -9.96
CA ILE A 127 -4.07 9.51 -9.61
C ILE A 127 -4.32 8.72 -8.31
N SER A 128 -4.91 9.37 -7.29
CA SER A 128 -5.27 8.70 -6.04
C SER A 128 -6.27 7.56 -6.25
N ILE A 129 -7.28 7.74 -7.11
CA ILE A 129 -8.24 6.67 -7.43
C ILE A 129 -7.54 5.51 -8.14
N ILE A 130 -6.70 5.78 -9.15
CA ILE A 130 -5.93 4.74 -9.84
C ILE A 130 -5.09 3.95 -8.82
N TYR A 131 -4.35 4.65 -7.97
CA TYR A 131 -3.54 4.03 -6.92
C TYR A 131 -4.39 3.15 -5.98
N MET A 132 -5.49 3.70 -5.43
CA MET A 132 -6.32 2.98 -4.48
C MET A 132 -7.05 1.78 -5.11
N PHE A 133 -7.49 1.87 -6.38
CA PHE A 133 -8.05 0.72 -7.10
C PHE A 133 -7.00 -0.34 -7.41
N THR A 134 -5.78 0.06 -7.78
CA THR A 134 -4.66 -0.88 -7.97
C THR A 134 -4.39 -1.65 -6.69
N PHE A 135 -4.33 -0.96 -5.56
CA PHE A 135 -4.16 -1.58 -4.26
C PHE A 135 -5.32 -2.52 -3.92
N MET A 136 -6.56 -2.10 -4.16
CA MET A 136 -7.77 -2.88 -3.86
C MET A 136 -7.82 -4.20 -4.64
N PHE A 137 -7.60 -4.19 -5.95
CA PHE A 137 -7.64 -5.43 -6.73
C PHE A 137 -6.42 -6.33 -6.48
N ALA A 138 -5.25 -5.75 -6.16
CA ALA A 138 -4.08 -6.52 -5.73
C ALA A 138 -4.34 -7.26 -4.41
N GLU A 139 -4.98 -6.62 -3.43
CA GLU A 139 -5.42 -7.25 -2.17
C GLU A 139 -6.43 -8.38 -2.42
N TYR A 140 -7.34 -8.21 -3.38
CA TYR A 140 -8.26 -9.28 -3.78
C TYR A 140 -7.53 -10.45 -4.44
N ILE A 141 -6.57 -10.20 -5.33
CA ILE A 141 -5.72 -11.25 -5.91
C ILE A 141 -4.98 -11.99 -4.79
N ALA A 142 -4.40 -11.26 -3.85
CA ALA A 142 -3.62 -11.81 -2.75
C ALA A 142 -4.48 -12.75 -1.86
N ILE A 143 -5.67 -12.33 -1.42
CA ILE A 143 -6.54 -13.22 -0.62
C ILE A 143 -7.04 -14.42 -1.43
N GLY A 144 -7.35 -14.22 -2.71
CA GLY A 144 -7.72 -15.32 -3.62
C GLY A 144 -6.64 -16.39 -3.68
N ARG A 145 -5.41 -15.99 -4.02
CA ARG A 145 -4.25 -16.89 -4.10
C ARG A 145 -3.89 -17.52 -2.75
N ALA A 146 -3.92 -16.76 -1.65
CA ALA A 146 -3.63 -17.29 -0.32
C ALA A 146 -4.60 -18.42 0.08
N VAL A 147 -5.90 -18.19 -0.07
CA VAL A 147 -6.92 -19.19 0.29
C VAL A 147 -6.88 -20.38 -0.64
N GLU A 148 -6.70 -20.18 -1.95
CA GLU A 148 -6.55 -21.26 -2.93
C GLU A 148 -5.31 -22.13 -2.62
N PHE A 149 -4.16 -21.52 -2.36
CA PHE A 149 -2.93 -22.23 -1.97
C PHE A 149 -3.12 -23.04 -0.68
N LEU A 150 -3.71 -22.44 0.35
CA LEU A 150 -3.85 -23.08 1.66
C LEU A 150 -4.89 -24.22 1.66
N SER A 151 -5.93 -24.16 0.83
CA SER A 151 -7.12 -25.02 0.97
C SER A 151 -7.69 -25.62 -0.33
N GLY A 152 -7.21 -25.17 -1.50
CA GLY A 152 -7.76 -25.57 -2.79
C GLY A 152 -9.17 -25.01 -3.08
N ILE A 153 -9.66 -24.04 -2.30
CA ILE A 153 -10.91 -23.32 -2.59
C ILE A 153 -10.71 -22.44 -3.82
N ASN A 154 -11.71 -22.40 -4.72
CA ASN A 154 -11.64 -21.56 -5.91
C ASN A 154 -11.31 -20.11 -5.58
N PHE A 155 -10.36 -19.55 -6.29
CA PHE A 155 -9.82 -18.19 -6.17
C PHE A 155 -10.86 -17.07 -5.99
N LEU A 156 -11.97 -17.10 -6.73
CA LEU A 156 -12.98 -16.04 -6.68
C LEU A 156 -13.85 -16.06 -5.41
N ILE A 157 -13.98 -17.20 -4.73
CA ILE A 157 -14.85 -17.32 -3.56
C ILE A 157 -14.43 -16.40 -2.41
N PRO A 158 -13.17 -16.45 -1.92
CA PRO A 158 -12.73 -15.55 -0.86
C PRO A 158 -12.79 -14.08 -1.26
N ILE A 159 -12.52 -13.75 -2.51
CA ILE A 159 -12.61 -12.38 -3.04
C ILE A 159 -14.03 -11.84 -2.90
N VAL A 160 -15.03 -12.57 -3.41
CA VAL A 160 -16.42 -12.14 -3.34
C VAL A 160 -16.90 -12.05 -1.90
N CYS A 161 -16.55 -13.03 -1.05
CA CYS A 161 -16.95 -13.04 0.35
C CYS A 161 -16.37 -11.83 1.12
N VAL A 162 -15.09 -11.53 0.95
CA VAL A 162 -14.43 -10.35 1.54
C VAL A 162 -15.08 -9.07 1.02
N ALA A 163 -15.26 -8.94 -0.30
CA ALA A 163 -15.86 -7.75 -0.90
C ALA A 163 -17.25 -7.45 -0.35
N VAL A 164 -18.11 -8.47 -0.24
CA VAL A 164 -19.47 -8.32 0.31
C VAL A 164 -19.45 -7.84 1.76
N VAL A 165 -18.61 -8.47 2.59
CA VAL A 165 -18.55 -8.15 4.02
C VAL A 165 -17.95 -6.78 4.28
N THR A 166 -16.83 -6.43 3.63
CA THR A 166 -16.20 -5.11 3.79
C THR A 166 -17.12 -4.00 3.31
N THR A 167 -17.73 -4.17 2.12
CA THR A 167 -18.71 -3.21 1.59
C THR A 167 -19.89 -3.03 2.53
N PHE A 168 -20.41 -4.12 3.12
CA PHE A 168 -21.56 -4.07 4.03
C PHE A 168 -21.32 -3.11 5.21
N TYR A 169 -20.26 -3.31 6.00
CA TYR A 169 -20.06 -2.47 7.17
C TYR A 169 -19.48 -1.08 6.83
N THR A 170 -18.76 -0.92 5.72
CA THR A 170 -18.29 0.38 5.24
C THR A 170 -19.45 1.28 4.81
N VAL A 171 -20.43 0.72 4.10
CA VAL A 171 -21.67 1.45 3.71
C VAL A 171 -22.46 1.94 4.94
N ILE A 172 -22.50 1.15 6.01
CA ILE A 172 -23.24 1.51 7.22
C ILE A 172 -22.54 2.61 8.00
N GLY A 173 -21.23 2.49 8.20
CA GLY A 173 -20.51 3.27 9.19
C GLY A 173 -19.43 4.21 8.70
N GLY A 174 -19.02 4.12 7.42
CA GLY A 174 -17.96 4.96 6.86
C GLY A 174 -16.64 4.86 7.61
N LEU A 175 -15.85 5.92 7.55
CA LEU A 175 -14.54 6.00 8.20
C LEU A 175 -14.55 5.77 9.73
N PRO A 176 -15.54 6.27 10.52
CA PRO A 176 -15.59 6.00 11.96
C PRO A 176 -15.62 4.52 12.32
N VAL A 177 -16.32 3.69 11.54
CA VAL A 177 -16.38 2.23 11.76
C VAL A 177 -15.07 1.58 11.31
N SER A 178 -14.53 1.95 10.15
CA SER A 178 -13.23 1.46 9.69
C SER A 178 -12.15 1.64 10.75
N ILE A 179 -11.97 2.84 11.32
CA ILE A 179 -10.98 3.09 12.37
C ILE A 179 -11.20 2.23 13.64
N LYS A 180 -12.46 1.95 13.99
CA LYS A 180 -12.77 1.11 15.15
C LYS A 180 -12.50 -0.38 14.89
N THR A 181 -12.81 -0.87 13.69
CA THR A 181 -12.50 -2.24 13.28
C THR A 181 -11.00 -2.45 13.14
N ASP A 182 -10.26 -1.46 12.62
CA ASP A 182 -8.80 -1.47 12.54
C ASP A 182 -8.12 -1.77 13.88
N ARG A 183 -8.67 -1.27 14.98
CA ARG A 183 -8.15 -1.56 16.32
C ARG A 183 -8.13 -3.07 16.62
N ILE A 184 -9.20 -3.77 16.25
CA ILE A 184 -9.29 -5.21 16.48
C ILE A 184 -8.42 -5.96 15.48
N GLN A 185 -8.45 -5.54 14.21
CA GLN A 185 -7.64 -6.12 13.14
C GLN A 185 -6.14 -5.98 13.42
N SER A 186 -5.69 -4.83 13.97
CA SER A 186 -4.29 -4.65 14.36
C SER A 186 -3.82 -5.63 15.44
N PHE A 187 -4.69 -6.07 16.35
CA PHE A 187 -4.33 -7.15 17.29
C PHE A 187 -4.09 -8.48 16.56
N PHE A 188 -4.91 -8.82 15.56
CA PHE A 188 -4.68 -10.01 14.75
C PHE A 188 -3.35 -9.91 13.99
N ILE A 189 -3.02 -8.74 13.42
CA ILE A 189 -1.76 -8.53 12.69
C ILE A 189 -0.56 -8.65 13.63
N ILE A 190 -0.60 -8.02 14.80
CA ILE A 190 0.46 -8.14 15.82
C ILE A 190 0.59 -9.60 16.28
N TRP A 191 -0.52 -10.29 16.45
CA TRP A 191 -0.52 -11.71 16.80
C TRP A 191 0.11 -12.57 15.71
N LEU A 192 -0.15 -12.28 14.42
CA LEU A 192 0.52 -12.93 13.29
C LEU A 192 2.04 -12.78 13.40
N ILE A 193 2.51 -11.55 13.60
CA ILE A 193 3.95 -11.27 13.75
C ILE A 193 4.54 -12.08 14.92
N ILE A 194 3.87 -12.08 16.05
CA ILE A 194 4.32 -12.87 17.24
C ILE A 194 4.37 -14.36 16.90
N CYS A 195 3.34 -14.91 16.26
CA CYS A 195 3.32 -16.32 15.87
C CYS A 195 4.46 -16.67 14.92
N VAL A 196 4.74 -15.83 13.92
CA VAL A 196 5.86 -16.04 13.00
C VAL A 196 7.20 -16.00 13.73
N ILE A 197 7.39 -15.05 14.65
CA ILE A 197 8.59 -15.00 15.49
C ILE A 197 8.73 -16.29 16.34
N LEU A 198 7.66 -16.76 16.96
CA LEU A 198 7.68 -17.98 17.76
C LEU A 198 8.00 -19.22 16.90
N LEU A 199 7.54 -19.27 15.65
CA LEU A 199 7.89 -20.35 14.72
C LEU A 199 9.38 -20.34 14.40
N ILE A 200 9.96 -19.17 14.14
CA ILE A 200 11.41 -19.00 13.92
C ILE A 200 12.21 -19.50 15.15
N PHE A 201 11.78 -19.11 16.36
CA PHE A 201 12.42 -19.59 17.59
C PHE A 201 12.32 -21.10 17.77
N ASN A 202 11.19 -21.70 17.39
CA ASN A 202 10.97 -23.15 17.50
C ASN A 202 11.82 -23.95 16.49
N GLU A 203 12.08 -23.43 15.30
CA GLU A 203 12.98 -24.02 14.33
C GLU A 203 14.47 -23.90 14.73
N GLY A 204 14.78 -22.94 15.60
CA GLY A 204 16.13 -22.58 16.03
C GLY A 204 16.71 -21.44 15.19
N ILE A 205 17.00 -20.33 15.83
CA ILE A 205 17.48 -19.09 15.17
C ILE A 205 18.73 -19.35 14.33
N ASP A 206 19.67 -20.13 14.84
CA ASP A 206 20.92 -20.41 14.13
C ASP A 206 20.68 -21.20 12.84
N SER A 207 19.70 -22.12 12.82
CA SER A 207 19.30 -22.86 11.62
C SER A 207 18.67 -21.91 10.59
N VAL A 208 17.72 -21.08 11.00
CA VAL A 208 17.05 -20.12 10.11
C VAL A 208 18.02 -19.10 9.53
N ILE A 209 18.97 -18.61 10.35
CA ILE A 209 20.03 -17.70 9.86
C ILE A 209 20.97 -18.45 8.90
N SER A 210 21.31 -19.71 9.18
CA SER A 210 22.13 -20.51 8.27
C SER A 210 21.46 -20.73 6.92
N ASP A 211 20.14 -20.99 6.91
CA ASP A 211 19.37 -21.13 5.69
C ASP A 211 19.37 -19.81 4.90
N ALA A 212 19.09 -18.69 5.56
CA ALA A 212 19.16 -17.38 4.90
C ALA A 212 20.54 -17.04 4.32
N ARG A 213 21.63 -17.51 4.96
CA ARG A 213 23.01 -17.35 4.47
C ARG A 213 23.35 -18.28 3.31
N ALA A 214 22.67 -19.39 3.16
CA ALA A 214 22.84 -20.30 2.05
C ALA A 214 22.27 -19.76 0.73
N TYR A 215 21.57 -18.62 0.78
CA TYR A 215 21.02 -17.96 -0.38
C TYR A 215 22.13 -17.50 -1.33
N THR A 216 22.12 -18.07 -2.51
CA THR A 216 22.94 -17.65 -3.64
C THR A 216 22.04 -17.62 -4.86
N PRO A 217 21.62 -16.44 -5.35
CA PRO A 217 20.87 -16.34 -6.59
C PRO A 217 21.70 -16.97 -7.73
N GLU A 218 21.11 -17.86 -8.53
CA GLU A 218 21.83 -18.65 -9.53
C GLU A 218 22.56 -17.77 -10.57
N ASP A 219 22.13 -16.52 -10.79
CA ASP A 219 22.66 -15.62 -11.80
C ASP A 219 23.34 -14.35 -11.24
N ILE A 220 23.52 -14.23 -9.93
CA ILE A 220 24.10 -13.04 -9.31
C ILE A 220 25.34 -13.44 -8.52
N GLU A 221 26.51 -12.99 -8.96
CA GLU A 221 27.79 -13.11 -8.22
C GLU A 221 27.80 -12.21 -6.97
N TYR A 222 26.72 -12.17 -6.18
CA TYR A 222 26.79 -11.42 -4.97
C TYR A 222 26.24 -12.20 -3.78
N GLU A 223 27.06 -12.31 -2.78
CA GLU A 223 26.69 -12.82 -1.49
C GLU A 223 26.06 -11.70 -0.67
N TRP A 224 24.73 -11.57 -0.65
CA TRP A 224 24.02 -10.54 0.09
C TRP A 224 24.47 -10.42 1.56
N TYR A 225 24.91 -11.52 2.12
CA TYR A 225 25.45 -11.59 3.49
C TYR A 225 26.85 -10.97 3.62
N HIS A 226 27.67 -11.04 2.59
CA HIS A 226 29.01 -10.46 2.53
C HIS A 226 29.04 -9.14 1.78
N GLY A 227 27.94 -8.77 1.15
CA GLY A 227 27.80 -7.51 0.44
C GLY A 227 28.08 -6.33 1.38
N SER A 228 28.96 -5.44 0.96
CA SER A 228 29.22 -4.21 1.69
C SER A 228 28.08 -3.22 1.48
N ILE A 229 27.59 -2.57 2.53
CA ILE A 229 26.68 -1.42 2.44
C ILE A 229 27.22 -0.32 1.51
N SER A 230 28.54 -0.30 1.29
CA SER A 230 29.17 0.61 0.33
C SER A 230 29.04 0.16 -1.12
N ASP A 231 28.63 -1.07 -1.38
CA ASP A 231 28.35 -1.53 -2.73
C ASP A 231 26.90 -1.17 -3.11
N TYR A 232 26.79 -0.18 -3.96
CA TYR A 232 25.50 0.35 -4.45
C TYR A 232 24.62 -0.72 -5.12
N SER A 233 25.22 -1.71 -5.78
CA SER A 233 24.47 -2.77 -6.47
C SER A 233 23.64 -3.64 -5.50
N THR A 234 24.11 -3.81 -4.26
CA THR A 234 23.52 -4.70 -3.26
C THR A 234 22.23 -4.18 -2.62
N PHE A 235 21.91 -2.90 -2.76
CA PHE A 235 20.69 -2.29 -2.18
C PHE A 235 19.96 -1.35 -3.16
N LYS A 236 20.31 -1.42 -4.43
CA LYS A 236 19.76 -0.55 -5.47
C LYS A 236 18.24 -0.69 -5.61
N ALA A 237 17.73 -1.92 -5.64
CA ALA A 237 16.31 -2.19 -5.71
C ALA A 237 15.60 -1.77 -4.41
N GLY A 238 16.20 -2.00 -3.26
CA GLY A 238 15.68 -1.50 -1.97
C GLY A 238 15.57 0.02 -1.93
N LEU A 239 16.56 0.74 -2.45
CA LEU A 239 16.50 2.20 -2.55
C LEU A 239 15.41 2.66 -3.54
N ALA A 240 15.23 1.95 -4.65
CA ALA A 240 14.13 2.18 -5.58
C ALA A 240 12.78 2.08 -4.87
N LEU A 241 12.58 1.04 -4.05
CA LEU A 241 11.37 0.84 -3.26
C LEU A 241 11.14 1.97 -2.25
N VAL A 242 12.19 2.47 -1.59
CA VAL A 242 12.06 3.62 -0.68
C VAL A 242 11.48 4.82 -1.44
N LEU A 243 11.95 5.11 -2.64
CA LEU A 243 11.44 6.21 -3.45
C LEU A 243 10.03 5.95 -3.97
N ALA A 244 9.79 4.78 -4.55
CA ALA A 244 8.55 4.37 -5.17
C ALA A 244 7.39 4.36 -4.16
N ILE A 245 7.50 3.56 -3.12
CA ILE A 245 6.44 3.34 -2.13
C ILE A 245 6.21 4.60 -1.29
N THR A 246 7.28 5.33 -0.91
CA THR A 246 7.11 6.59 -0.19
C THR A 246 6.33 7.61 -1.02
N ALA A 247 6.60 7.71 -2.32
CA ALA A 247 5.85 8.58 -3.22
C ALA A 247 4.39 8.14 -3.35
N ALA A 248 4.16 6.85 -3.55
CA ALA A 248 2.85 6.27 -3.80
C ALA A 248 1.92 6.38 -2.59
N GLU A 249 2.41 6.09 -1.40
CA GLU A 249 1.63 6.19 -0.16
C GLU A 249 1.19 7.63 0.17
N MET A 250 1.81 8.65 -0.42
CA MET A 250 1.31 10.02 -0.33
C MET A 250 -0.01 10.21 -1.11
N PHE A 251 -0.38 9.28 -2.02
CA PHE A 251 -1.67 9.26 -2.71
C PHE A 251 -2.69 8.34 -2.05
N SER A 252 -2.31 7.60 -1.00
CA SER A 252 -3.22 6.85 -0.14
C SER A 252 -4.08 7.82 0.67
N GLN A 253 -5.27 8.13 0.17
CA GLN A 253 -6.15 9.09 0.85
C GLN A 253 -6.66 8.56 2.19
N GLY A 254 -6.64 7.25 2.40
CA GLY A 254 -6.87 6.64 3.70
C GLY A 254 -5.91 7.14 4.78
N ASN A 255 -4.62 7.31 4.47
CA ASN A 255 -3.63 7.87 5.39
C ASN A 255 -3.94 9.34 5.71
N TRP A 256 -4.32 10.13 4.71
CA TRP A 256 -4.69 11.53 4.90
C TRP A 256 -5.98 11.70 5.70
N GLN A 257 -7.00 10.85 5.52
CA GLN A 257 -8.20 10.88 6.34
C GLN A 257 -7.88 10.76 7.84
N ARG A 258 -6.89 9.93 8.23
CA ARG A 258 -6.43 9.81 9.64
C ARG A 258 -5.79 11.09 10.15
N THR A 259 -5.26 11.95 9.27
CA THR A 259 -4.74 13.28 9.63
C THR A 259 -5.84 14.15 10.22
N TRP A 260 -6.99 14.24 9.59
CA TRP A 260 -8.13 15.03 10.10
C TRP A 260 -8.91 14.29 11.19
N ALA A 261 -8.93 12.96 11.19
CA ALA A 261 -9.52 12.18 12.27
C ALA A 261 -8.77 12.32 13.60
N SER A 262 -7.49 12.64 13.59
CA SER A 262 -6.66 12.82 14.77
C SER A 262 -7.16 13.96 15.64
N LYS A 263 -7.18 13.77 16.98
CA LYS A 263 -7.62 14.75 17.96
C LYS A 263 -6.81 16.05 17.87
N ASP A 264 -5.52 15.94 17.75
CA ASP A 264 -4.57 17.05 17.66
C ASP A 264 -3.30 16.64 16.89
N ASP A 265 -2.42 17.61 16.62
CA ASP A 265 -1.18 17.38 15.90
C ASP A 265 -0.25 16.37 16.61
N LEU A 266 -0.22 16.39 17.95
CA LEU A 266 0.59 15.45 18.73
C LEU A 266 0.07 14.02 18.65
N ALA A 267 -1.25 13.85 18.62
CA ALA A 267 -1.87 12.54 18.43
C ALA A 267 -1.54 11.97 17.05
N LEU A 268 -1.58 12.80 16.00
CA LEU A 268 -1.17 12.41 14.65
C LEU A 268 0.30 11.98 14.61
N GLN A 269 1.20 12.83 15.12
CA GLN A 269 2.64 12.56 15.10
C GLN A 269 3.00 11.27 15.82
N LYS A 270 2.52 11.08 17.06
CA LYS A 270 2.80 9.87 17.84
C LYS A 270 2.20 8.62 17.19
N GLY A 271 0.98 8.74 16.66
CA GLY A 271 0.31 7.63 15.98
C GLY A 271 1.06 7.21 14.71
N ALA A 272 1.43 8.17 13.88
CA ALA A 272 2.15 7.91 12.64
C ALA A 272 3.56 7.32 12.89
N ILE A 273 4.29 7.80 13.91
CA ILE A 273 5.58 7.21 14.30
C ILE A 273 5.39 5.77 14.80
N MET A 274 4.34 5.49 15.59
CA MET A 274 4.03 4.13 16.03
C MET A 274 3.75 3.21 14.84
N ALA A 275 2.92 3.65 13.89
CA ALA A 275 2.63 2.89 12.67
C ALA A 275 3.90 2.63 11.85
N SER A 276 4.75 3.65 11.68
CA SER A 276 6.04 3.53 10.99
C SER A 276 6.92 2.40 11.56
N VAL A 277 7.07 2.35 12.89
CA VAL A 277 7.88 1.32 13.55
C VAL A 277 7.28 -0.07 13.40
N LEU A 278 5.96 -0.19 13.55
CA LEU A 278 5.28 -1.49 13.41
C LEU A 278 5.33 -2.01 11.97
N CYS A 279 5.15 -1.15 10.98
CA CYS A 279 5.25 -1.49 9.56
C CYS A 279 6.67 -1.93 9.20
N PHE A 280 7.68 -1.19 9.66
CA PHE A 280 9.09 -1.55 9.44
C PHE A 280 9.41 -2.96 9.94
N ILE A 281 9.02 -3.26 11.20
CA ILE A 281 9.26 -4.58 11.80
C ILE A 281 8.55 -5.69 11.03
N ALA A 282 7.29 -5.45 10.64
CA ALA A 282 6.50 -6.43 9.93
C ALA A 282 7.09 -6.76 8.55
N VAL A 283 7.39 -5.74 7.75
CA VAL A 283 7.95 -5.93 6.40
C VAL A 283 9.35 -6.56 6.46
N LEU A 284 10.18 -6.12 7.42
CA LEU A 284 11.52 -6.71 7.62
C LEU A 284 11.43 -8.22 7.93
N LEU A 285 10.48 -8.61 8.79
CA LEU A 285 10.30 -10.00 9.17
C LEU A 285 9.87 -10.88 7.99
N PHE A 286 8.81 -10.47 7.28
CA PHE A 286 8.32 -11.27 6.14
C PHE A 286 9.28 -11.27 4.97
N GLY A 287 9.98 -10.18 4.74
CA GLY A 287 11.05 -10.12 3.73
C GLY A 287 12.22 -11.04 4.07
N PHE A 288 12.66 -11.06 5.33
CA PHE A 288 13.70 -11.99 5.80
C PHE A 288 13.28 -13.45 5.58
N LEU A 289 12.01 -13.81 5.78
CA LEU A 289 11.53 -15.16 5.49
C LEU A 289 11.61 -15.52 4.01
N GLY A 290 11.53 -14.55 3.12
CA GLY A 290 11.79 -14.75 1.69
C GLY A 290 13.24 -15.18 1.41
N THR A 291 14.22 -14.58 2.09
CA THR A 291 15.63 -15.01 1.97
C THR A 291 15.85 -16.42 2.52
N VAL A 292 15.15 -16.79 3.60
CA VAL A 292 15.18 -18.16 4.14
C VAL A 292 14.60 -19.15 3.14
N THR A 293 13.50 -18.79 2.46
CA THR A 293 12.91 -19.64 1.42
C THR A 293 13.89 -19.89 0.29
N ALA A 294 14.56 -18.86 -0.21
CA ALA A 294 15.55 -18.96 -1.26
C ALA A 294 16.74 -19.84 -0.83
N GLY A 295 17.22 -19.68 0.40
CA GLY A 295 18.34 -20.50 0.91
C GLY A 295 18.00 -21.97 1.14
N ARG A 296 16.72 -22.32 1.31
CA ARG A 296 16.23 -23.71 1.40
C ARG A 296 16.10 -24.39 0.03
N GLY A 297 16.15 -23.64 -1.04
CA GLY A 297 16.13 -24.15 -2.41
C GLY A 297 15.22 -23.38 -3.35
N SER A 298 15.33 -23.67 -4.64
CA SER A 298 14.48 -23.07 -5.65
C SER A 298 13.02 -23.51 -5.51
N ILE A 299 12.09 -22.57 -5.68
CA ILE A 299 10.65 -22.83 -5.71
C ILE A 299 10.08 -22.47 -7.08
N ILE A 300 8.91 -23.04 -7.41
CA ILE A 300 8.28 -22.86 -8.72
C ILE A 300 7.79 -21.42 -8.90
N ASP A 301 7.23 -20.85 -7.86
CA ASP A 301 6.62 -19.50 -7.89
C ASP A 301 7.12 -18.64 -6.71
N PRO A 302 8.15 -17.81 -6.93
CA PRO A 302 8.65 -16.91 -5.90
C PRO A 302 7.65 -15.85 -5.41
N SER A 303 6.62 -15.53 -6.20
CA SER A 303 5.59 -14.58 -5.78
C SER A 303 4.79 -15.05 -4.54
N ILE A 304 4.88 -16.35 -4.21
CA ILE A 304 4.28 -16.95 -3.01
C ILE A 304 5.32 -17.55 -2.05
N ALA A 305 6.54 -17.01 -2.05
CA ALA A 305 7.67 -17.55 -1.30
C ALA A 305 7.35 -17.82 0.20
N PHE A 306 6.62 -16.92 0.86
CA PHE A 306 6.18 -17.14 2.25
C PHE A 306 5.27 -18.37 2.39
N PHE A 307 4.33 -18.57 1.48
CA PHE A 307 3.41 -19.71 1.52
C PHE A 307 4.12 -21.03 1.21
N GLU A 308 5.10 -21.02 0.33
CA GLU A 308 5.94 -22.18 0.08
C GLU A 308 6.77 -22.59 1.31
N LEU A 309 7.30 -21.60 2.04
CA LEU A 309 8.03 -21.85 3.29
C LEU A 309 7.20 -22.60 4.32
N ILE A 310 5.91 -22.24 4.43
CA ILE A 310 5.01 -22.81 5.43
C ILE A 310 4.18 -23.99 4.94
N ARG A 311 4.33 -24.41 3.67
CA ARG A 311 3.50 -25.43 3.01
C ARG A 311 3.30 -26.70 3.84
N ASN A 312 4.36 -27.14 4.51
CA ASN A 312 4.38 -28.39 5.29
C ASN A 312 4.07 -28.21 6.79
N TYR A 313 3.64 -27.01 7.19
CA TYR A 313 3.30 -26.77 8.60
C TYR A 313 1.98 -27.46 8.99
N PRO A 314 1.80 -27.74 10.30
CA PRO A 314 0.59 -28.37 10.80
C PRO A 314 -0.68 -27.58 10.46
N GLU A 315 -1.78 -28.28 10.16
CA GLU A 315 -3.06 -27.69 9.77
C GLU A 315 -3.56 -26.56 10.71
N PRO A 316 -3.42 -26.64 12.07
CA PRO A 316 -3.82 -25.54 12.94
C PRO A 316 -3.07 -24.22 12.69
N ILE A 317 -1.79 -24.29 12.32
CA ILE A 317 -0.98 -23.09 11.98
C ILE A 317 -1.47 -22.47 10.68
N LEU A 318 -1.67 -23.30 9.65
CA LEU A 318 -2.20 -22.84 8.36
C LEU A 318 -3.62 -22.26 8.53
N ALA A 319 -4.46 -22.88 9.35
CA ALA A 319 -5.80 -22.40 9.68
C ALA A 319 -5.77 -21.02 10.37
N MET A 320 -4.85 -20.81 11.31
CA MET A 320 -4.63 -19.52 11.95
C MET A 320 -4.20 -18.47 10.92
N LEU A 321 -3.26 -18.78 10.02
CA LEU A 321 -2.78 -17.88 8.98
C LEU A 321 -3.90 -17.47 8.01
N LEU A 322 -4.83 -18.38 7.68
CA LEU A 322 -6.00 -18.05 6.88
C LEU A 322 -6.87 -16.98 7.57
N VAL A 323 -7.18 -17.15 8.85
CA VAL A 323 -7.98 -16.17 9.63
C VAL A 323 -7.27 -14.82 9.73
N LEU A 324 -5.95 -14.83 9.93
CA LEU A 324 -5.14 -13.62 9.99
C LEU A 324 -5.06 -12.92 8.63
N GLY A 325 -4.98 -13.68 7.52
CA GLY A 325 -5.06 -13.13 6.15
C GLY A 325 -6.41 -12.45 5.88
N VAL A 326 -7.53 -13.04 6.36
CA VAL A 326 -8.84 -12.38 6.28
C VAL A 326 -8.88 -11.07 7.07
N ALA A 327 -8.27 -11.02 8.26
CA ALA A 327 -8.21 -9.78 9.05
C ALA A 327 -7.41 -8.68 8.34
N LEU A 328 -6.28 -9.04 7.72
CA LEU A 328 -5.42 -8.15 6.95
C LEU A 328 -6.19 -7.53 5.78
N VAL A 329 -6.79 -8.35 4.93
CA VAL A 329 -7.50 -7.87 3.74
C VAL A 329 -8.74 -7.05 4.08
N CYS A 330 -9.46 -7.38 5.16
CA CYS A 330 -10.63 -6.61 5.57
C CYS A 330 -10.26 -5.17 5.99
N SER A 331 -9.13 -4.98 6.69
CA SER A 331 -8.66 -3.66 7.12
C SER A 331 -8.21 -2.78 5.96
N SER A 332 -7.50 -3.33 4.99
CA SER A 332 -7.07 -2.56 3.82
C SER A 332 -8.22 -2.22 2.89
N ILE A 333 -9.10 -3.17 2.57
CA ILE A 333 -10.22 -2.96 1.64
C ILE A 333 -11.21 -1.91 2.16
N ASP A 334 -11.62 -1.96 3.41
CA ASP A 334 -12.57 -0.98 3.95
C ASP A 334 -11.98 0.44 3.98
N THR A 335 -10.70 0.56 4.28
CA THR A 335 -9.97 1.83 4.21
C THR A 335 -9.92 2.36 2.78
N LEU A 336 -9.58 1.53 1.80
CA LEU A 336 -9.52 1.92 0.39
C LEU A 336 -10.89 2.35 -0.13
N GLN A 337 -11.97 1.65 0.24
CA GLN A 337 -13.35 2.03 -0.10
C GLN A 337 -13.72 3.40 0.47
N ASN A 338 -13.41 3.65 1.76
CA ASN A 338 -13.63 4.96 2.39
C ASN A 338 -12.80 6.06 1.72
N ALA A 339 -11.57 5.76 1.34
CA ALA A 339 -10.69 6.71 0.68
C ALA A 339 -11.16 7.06 -0.74
N VAL A 340 -11.60 6.07 -1.53
CA VAL A 340 -12.17 6.30 -2.87
C VAL A 340 -13.41 7.20 -2.78
N VAL A 341 -14.33 6.91 -1.87
CA VAL A 341 -15.53 7.75 -1.74
C VAL A 341 -15.21 9.17 -1.28
N ALA A 342 -14.19 9.35 -0.44
CA ALA A 342 -13.76 10.69 -0.05
C ALA A 342 -13.24 11.48 -1.26
N VAL A 343 -12.42 10.88 -2.12
CA VAL A 343 -11.92 11.52 -3.35
C VAL A 343 -13.07 11.82 -4.32
N VAL A 344 -13.96 10.87 -4.56
CA VAL A 344 -15.10 11.10 -5.47
C VAL A 344 -15.98 12.23 -4.94
N SER A 345 -16.29 12.23 -3.64
CA SER A 345 -17.13 13.24 -3.02
C SER A 345 -16.47 14.62 -2.98
N ARG A 346 -15.24 14.72 -2.49
CA ARG A 346 -14.55 16.01 -2.27
C ARG A 346 -13.87 16.53 -3.54
N ASP A 347 -13.13 15.66 -4.21
CA ASP A 347 -12.21 16.09 -5.27
C ASP A 347 -12.85 16.07 -6.65
N LEU A 348 -13.67 15.08 -6.99
CA LEU A 348 -14.26 15.01 -8.31
C LEU A 348 -15.60 15.73 -8.43
N THR A 349 -16.48 15.58 -7.41
CA THR A 349 -17.84 16.15 -7.47
C THR A 349 -18.00 17.47 -6.69
N ASP A 350 -16.92 18.01 -6.13
CA ASP A 350 -16.90 19.31 -5.42
C ASP A 350 -17.85 19.33 -4.21
N SER A 351 -17.83 18.27 -3.41
CA SER A 351 -18.67 18.07 -2.21
C SER A 351 -20.18 18.08 -2.49
N LYS A 352 -20.60 17.73 -3.69
CA LYS A 352 -22.01 17.69 -4.08
C LYS A 352 -22.74 16.39 -3.75
N LEU A 353 -21.97 15.32 -3.36
CA LEU A 353 -22.60 14.06 -3.01
C LEU A 353 -23.25 14.11 -1.63
N ASP A 354 -24.48 13.64 -1.56
CA ASP A 354 -25.11 13.30 -0.29
C ASP A 354 -24.63 11.94 0.23
N ILE A 355 -25.01 11.60 1.46
CA ILE A 355 -24.56 10.35 2.11
C ILE A 355 -25.06 9.10 1.37
N GLN A 356 -26.23 9.14 0.74
CA GLN A 356 -26.76 8.02 -0.05
C GLN A 356 -25.91 7.81 -1.30
N GLN A 357 -25.57 8.88 -1.99
CA GLN A 357 -24.70 8.83 -3.16
C GLN A 357 -23.29 8.34 -2.79
N ALA A 358 -22.76 8.78 -1.64
CA ALA A 358 -21.49 8.28 -1.10
C ALA A 358 -21.54 6.76 -0.86
N ARG A 359 -22.63 6.25 -0.29
CA ARG A 359 -22.86 4.80 -0.12
C ARG A 359 -22.91 4.05 -1.45
N TYR A 360 -23.52 4.61 -2.50
CA TYR A 360 -23.54 4.00 -3.83
C TYR A 360 -22.13 3.94 -4.44
N VAL A 361 -21.30 4.95 -4.22
CA VAL A 361 -19.89 4.91 -4.65
C VAL A 361 -19.16 3.75 -3.98
N ILE A 362 -19.30 3.56 -2.65
CA ILE A 362 -18.70 2.42 -1.94
C ILE A 362 -19.16 1.09 -2.57
N ILE A 363 -20.46 0.91 -2.79
CA ILE A 363 -21.01 -0.31 -3.40
C ILE A 363 -20.41 -0.54 -4.79
N ALA A 364 -20.24 0.52 -5.58
CA ALA A 364 -19.71 0.42 -6.94
C ALA A 364 -18.21 0.05 -6.98
N THR A 365 -17.43 0.33 -5.93
CA THR A 365 -16.00 -0.01 -5.90
C THR A 365 -15.76 -1.52 -5.94
N ALA A 366 -16.57 -2.30 -5.23
CA ALA A 366 -16.39 -3.75 -5.09
C ALA A 366 -16.47 -4.50 -6.44
N PRO A 367 -17.54 -4.38 -7.24
CA PRO A 367 -17.62 -5.11 -8.51
C PRO A 367 -16.53 -4.69 -9.50
N VAL A 368 -16.11 -3.42 -9.50
CA VAL A 368 -15.02 -2.96 -10.36
C VAL A 368 -13.71 -3.61 -9.95
N ALA A 369 -13.39 -3.60 -8.66
CA ALA A 369 -12.15 -4.20 -8.16
C ALA A 369 -12.15 -5.73 -8.29
N ILE A 370 -13.29 -6.41 -8.08
CA ILE A 370 -13.45 -7.87 -8.34
C ILE A 370 -13.19 -8.17 -9.81
N PHE A 371 -13.78 -7.38 -10.73
CA PHE A 371 -13.56 -7.56 -12.16
C PHE A 371 -12.10 -7.41 -12.53
N LEU A 372 -11.41 -6.38 -12.02
CA LEU A 372 -9.97 -6.18 -12.25
C LEU A 372 -9.16 -7.34 -11.67
N ALA A 373 -9.47 -7.79 -10.46
CA ALA A 373 -8.81 -8.94 -9.85
C ALA A 373 -8.97 -10.23 -10.67
N TRP A 374 -10.17 -10.47 -11.20
CA TRP A 374 -10.43 -11.60 -12.08
C TRP A 374 -9.72 -11.48 -13.42
N TYR A 375 -9.71 -10.29 -14.02
CA TYR A 375 -9.09 -10.03 -15.32
C TYR A 375 -7.56 -10.22 -15.28
N TYR A 376 -6.91 -9.76 -14.20
CA TYR A 376 -5.46 -9.87 -14.02
C TYR A 376 -5.02 -11.14 -13.27
N ALA A 377 -5.95 -12.03 -12.88
CA ALA A 377 -5.63 -13.24 -12.13
C ALA A 377 -4.71 -14.21 -12.87
N ASP A 378 -4.89 -14.33 -14.19
CA ASP A 378 -4.15 -15.25 -15.06
C ASP A 378 -2.87 -14.62 -15.63
N ASP A 379 -2.66 -13.30 -15.47
CA ASP A 379 -1.43 -12.64 -15.86
C ASP A 379 -0.30 -13.07 -14.93
N ALA A 380 0.88 -13.29 -15.51
CA ALA A 380 2.12 -13.62 -14.76
C ALA A 380 2.62 -12.48 -13.85
N LEU A 381 1.77 -11.48 -13.60
CA LEU A 381 2.09 -10.36 -12.73
C LEU A 381 1.94 -10.75 -11.26
N SER A 382 3.01 -10.63 -10.50
CA SER A 382 2.95 -10.74 -9.06
C SER A 382 2.22 -9.53 -8.44
N VAL A 383 1.69 -9.71 -7.23
CA VAL A 383 1.10 -8.61 -6.43
C VAL A 383 2.09 -7.45 -6.31
N PHE A 384 3.37 -7.74 -6.12
CA PHE A 384 4.44 -6.76 -6.05
C PHE A 384 4.58 -5.92 -7.34
N ARG A 385 4.58 -6.55 -8.52
CA ARG A 385 4.70 -5.83 -9.81
C ARG A 385 3.50 -4.95 -10.11
N ILE A 386 2.30 -5.38 -9.73
CA ILE A 386 1.08 -4.58 -9.87
C ILE A 386 1.23 -3.25 -9.13
N PHE A 387 1.79 -3.26 -7.92
CA PHE A 387 2.02 -2.03 -7.17
C PHE A 387 3.00 -1.09 -7.85
N LEU A 388 4.11 -1.60 -8.40
CA LEU A 388 5.15 -0.77 -9.00
C LEU A 388 4.64 0.13 -10.14
N ILE A 389 3.61 -0.30 -10.89
CA ILE A 389 3.00 0.51 -11.95
C ILE A 389 2.30 1.76 -11.36
N ALA A 390 1.51 1.56 -10.31
CA ALA A 390 0.84 2.67 -9.62
C ALA A 390 1.85 3.58 -8.90
N ASP A 391 2.90 3.00 -8.33
CA ASP A 391 3.99 3.71 -7.67
C ASP A 391 4.73 4.66 -8.62
N LEU A 392 4.91 4.26 -9.89
CA LEU A 392 5.54 5.11 -10.89
C LEU A 392 4.70 6.35 -11.22
N LEU A 393 3.38 6.20 -11.37
CA LEU A 393 2.46 7.34 -11.57
C LEU A 393 2.51 8.30 -10.39
N ALA A 394 2.57 7.77 -9.19
CA ALA A 394 2.69 8.55 -7.97
C ALA A 394 4.06 9.26 -7.89
N ALA A 395 5.16 8.59 -8.22
CA ALA A 395 6.50 9.16 -8.22
C ALA A 395 6.63 10.36 -9.16
N ALA A 396 6.01 10.28 -10.34
CA ALA A 396 5.96 11.40 -11.29
C ALA A 396 5.18 12.61 -10.77
N THR A 397 4.28 12.43 -9.78
CA THR A 397 3.34 13.47 -9.34
C THR A 397 3.67 14.03 -7.95
N VAL A 398 4.36 13.28 -7.09
CA VAL A 398 4.53 13.62 -5.67
C VAL A 398 5.33 14.90 -5.45
N LEU A 399 6.46 15.07 -6.16
CA LEU A 399 7.29 16.28 -5.98
C LEU A 399 6.58 17.56 -6.43
N PRO A 400 5.93 17.65 -7.60
CA PRO A 400 5.09 18.80 -7.94
C PRO A 400 4.12 19.24 -6.85
N ILE A 401 3.46 18.27 -6.17
CA ILE A 401 2.50 18.58 -5.10
C ILE A 401 3.20 19.19 -3.89
N PHE A 402 4.24 18.55 -3.36
CA PHE A 402 4.89 19.05 -2.15
C PHE A 402 5.77 20.28 -2.38
N LEU A 403 6.31 20.45 -3.58
CA LEU A 403 6.98 21.69 -3.98
C LEU A 403 6.01 22.87 -4.03
N SER A 404 4.71 22.65 -4.29
CA SER A 404 3.67 23.70 -4.28
C SER A 404 3.40 24.29 -2.88
N LEU A 405 3.93 23.69 -1.81
CA LEU A 405 3.94 24.33 -0.50
C LEU A 405 4.82 25.60 -0.49
N SER A 406 5.75 25.73 -1.43
CA SER A 406 6.48 26.97 -1.71
C SER A 406 5.65 27.89 -2.61
N ASP A 407 5.56 29.17 -2.27
CA ASP A 407 4.86 30.17 -3.07
C ASP A 407 5.53 30.48 -4.44
N ARG A 408 6.70 29.90 -4.71
CA ARG A 408 7.40 30.02 -6.00
C ARG A 408 6.85 29.07 -7.07
N VAL A 409 6.13 28.03 -6.67
CA VAL A 409 5.59 27.01 -7.60
C VAL A 409 4.19 27.41 -8.06
N THR A 410 4.03 27.46 -9.37
CA THR A 410 2.75 27.81 -10.00
C THR A 410 1.92 26.55 -10.30
N ALA A 411 0.61 26.73 -10.49
CA ALA A 411 -0.30 25.64 -10.83
C ALA A 411 0.07 24.94 -12.14
N ASN A 412 0.43 25.73 -13.17
CA ASN A 412 0.82 25.18 -14.47
C ASN A 412 2.20 24.50 -14.38
N GLY A 413 3.13 25.06 -13.58
CA GLY A 413 4.41 24.43 -13.28
C GLY A 413 4.24 23.06 -12.67
N GLY A 414 3.34 22.92 -11.68
CA GLY A 414 3.03 21.64 -11.05
C GLY A 414 2.43 20.61 -12.01
N LEU A 415 1.46 21.02 -12.84
CA LEU A 415 0.84 20.11 -13.81
C LEU A 415 1.84 19.69 -14.89
N ALA A 416 2.61 20.64 -15.44
CA ALA A 416 3.65 20.36 -16.42
C ALA A 416 4.72 19.41 -15.85
N GLY A 417 5.12 19.62 -14.58
CA GLY A 417 6.05 18.75 -13.89
C GLY A 417 5.53 17.32 -13.76
N ALA A 418 4.29 17.14 -13.29
CA ALA A 418 3.70 15.81 -13.13
C ALA A 418 3.63 15.03 -14.47
N LEU A 419 3.25 15.70 -15.57
CA LEU A 419 3.22 15.09 -16.89
C LEU A 419 4.63 14.78 -17.42
N PHE A 420 5.57 15.71 -17.21
CA PHE A 420 6.94 15.51 -17.67
C PHE A 420 7.69 14.43 -16.88
N GLY A 421 7.29 14.14 -15.64
CA GLY A 421 7.83 13.02 -14.89
C GLY A 421 7.68 11.69 -15.64
N LEU A 422 6.53 11.42 -16.27
CA LEU A 422 6.34 10.22 -17.10
C LEU A 422 7.10 10.30 -18.42
N ILE A 423 7.17 11.49 -19.04
CA ILE A 423 7.96 11.69 -20.26
C ILE A 423 9.45 11.41 -19.99
N SER A 424 9.99 11.81 -18.83
CA SER A 424 11.39 11.56 -18.47
C SER A 424 11.71 10.09 -18.28
N VAL A 425 10.76 9.26 -17.89
CA VAL A 425 10.91 7.79 -17.89
C VAL A 425 11.10 7.27 -19.31
N VAL A 426 10.26 7.71 -20.26
CA VAL A 426 10.40 7.33 -21.65
C VAL A 426 11.75 7.81 -22.23
N LEU A 427 12.14 9.05 -21.92
CA LEU A 427 13.45 9.58 -22.34
C LEU A 427 14.62 8.80 -21.77
N TYR A 428 14.51 8.34 -20.52
CA TYR A 428 15.51 7.46 -19.92
C TYR A 428 15.63 6.12 -20.67
N GLY A 429 14.51 5.48 -21.00
CA GLY A 429 14.53 4.23 -21.79
C GLY A 429 15.11 4.43 -23.21
N ILE A 430 14.80 5.54 -23.87
CA ILE A 430 15.41 5.91 -25.15
C ILE A 430 16.93 6.09 -25.01
N TYR A 431 17.37 6.72 -23.92
CA TYR A 431 18.78 6.94 -23.66
C TYR A 431 19.55 5.63 -23.41
N THR A 432 18.95 4.67 -22.70
CA THR A 432 19.58 3.40 -22.33
C THR A 432 19.49 2.34 -23.41
N SER A 433 18.45 2.37 -24.24
CA SER A 433 18.20 1.40 -25.29
C SER A 433 17.43 2.03 -26.47
N ASP A 434 16.08 2.08 -26.41
CA ASP A 434 15.23 2.54 -27.50
C ASP A 434 13.86 3.06 -26.98
N LEU A 435 13.00 3.48 -27.91
CA LEU A 435 11.66 3.98 -27.60
C LEU A 435 10.76 2.87 -27.03
N GLU A 436 10.90 1.63 -27.49
CA GLU A 436 10.09 0.50 -27.00
C GLU A 436 10.38 0.24 -25.52
N THR A 437 11.65 0.19 -25.14
CA THR A 437 12.10 0.11 -23.74
C THR A 437 11.55 1.28 -22.89
N GLY A 438 11.57 2.50 -23.44
CA GLY A 438 11.03 3.66 -22.73
C GLY A 438 9.53 3.57 -22.47
N ILE A 439 8.78 3.02 -23.40
CA ILE A 439 7.33 2.80 -23.24
C ILE A 439 7.08 1.62 -22.28
N ASP A 440 7.87 0.55 -22.39
CA ASP A 440 7.76 -0.61 -21.48
C ASP A 440 7.94 -0.21 -20.02
N TYR A 441 8.89 0.65 -19.70
CA TYR A 441 9.09 1.14 -18.33
C TYR A 441 7.88 1.84 -17.71
N LEU A 442 6.93 2.35 -18.52
CA LEU A 442 5.68 2.92 -17.95
C LEU A 442 4.75 1.85 -17.38
N THR A 443 4.83 0.62 -17.87
CA THR A 443 3.97 -0.50 -17.46
C THR A 443 4.75 -1.61 -16.77
N ASN A 444 6.08 -1.59 -16.83
CA ASN A 444 6.96 -2.59 -16.24
C ASN A 444 8.24 -1.91 -15.69
N PRO A 445 8.13 -1.10 -14.61
CA PRO A 445 9.25 -0.33 -14.07
C PRO A 445 10.20 -1.18 -13.22
N VAL A 446 10.62 -2.33 -13.76
CA VAL A 446 11.49 -3.30 -13.08
C VAL A 446 12.87 -3.37 -13.73
N ASN A 447 13.83 -3.86 -12.96
CA ASN A 447 15.15 -4.23 -13.45
C ASN A 447 15.13 -5.65 -14.06
N GLU A 448 16.28 -6.14 -14.52
CA GLU A 448 16.46 -7.46 -15.11
C GLU A 448 16.09 -8.63 -14.17
N PHE A 449 16.07 -8.40 -12.85
CA PHE A 449 15.69 -9.38 -11.83
C PHE A 449 14.20 -9.28 -11.44
N GLY A 450 13.41 -8.43 -12.09
CA GLY A 450 12.00 -8.23 -11.78
C GLY A 450 11.72 -7.40 -10.52
N LEU A 451 12.76 -6.76 -9.96
CA LEU A 451 12.65 -5.83 -8.83
C LEU A 451 12.55 -4.38 -9.31
N ALA A 452 12.20 -3.44 -8.42
CA ALA A 452 12.06 -2.02 -8.76
C ALA A 452 13.34 -1.45 -9.39
N ASN A 453 13.19 -0.76 -10.53
CA ASN A 453 14.29 -0.12 -11.24
C ASN A 453 14.52 1.30 -10.71
N LEU A 454 15.63 1.51 -10.00
CA LEU A 454 15.95 2.78 -9.35
C LEU A 454 16.00 3.95 -10.32
N GLU A 455 16.64 3.79 -11.46
CA GLU A 455 16.86 4.87 -12.43
C GLU A 455 15.54 5.31 -13.06
N VAL A 456 14.60 4.39 -13.25
CA VAL A 456 13.24 4.69 -13.74
C VAL A 456 12.52 5.60 -12.74
N PHE A 457 12.51 5.24 -11.45
CA PHE A 457 11.87 6.07 -10.40
C PHE A 457 12.57 7.40 -10.20
N VAL A 458 13.91 7.42 -10.20
CA VAL A 458 14.70 8.65 -10.10
C VAL A 458 14.43 9.58 -11.29
N SER A 459 14.33 9.04 -12.50
CA SER A 459 14.03 9.85 -13.69
C SER A 459 12.64 10.49 -13.61
N ALA A 460 11.63 9.75 -13.11
CA ALA A 460 10.29 10.27 -12.87
C ALA A 460 10.29 11.43 -11.85
N LEU A 461 10.95 11.22 -10.70
CA LEU A 461 11.05 12.22 -9.62
C LEU A 461 11.82 13.47 -10.07
N LEU A 462 13.02 13.30 -10.61
CA LEU A 462 13.87 14.44 -11.02
C LEU A 462 13.28 15.19 -12.20
N GLY A 463 12.75 14.47 -13.19
CA GLY A 463 12.09 15.08 -14.34
C GLY A 463 10.88 15.92 -13.93
N SER A 464 10.04 15.40 -13.04
CA SER A 464 8.88 16.12 -12.54
C SER A 464 9.27 17.38 -11.75
N ALA A 465 10.26 17.30 -10.87
CA ALA A 465 10.73 18.43 -10.09
C ALA A 465 11.36 19.51 -10.99
N LEU A 466 12.24 19.11 -11.91
CA LEU A 466 12.92 20.03 -12.82
C LEU A 466 11.92 20.83 -13.67
N MET A 467 10.98 20.15 -14.29
CA MET A 467 9.98 20.82 -15.14
C MET A 467 9.04 21.71 -14.31
N THR A 468 8.68 21.30 -13.09
CA THR A 468 7.91 22.14 -12.16
C THR A 468 8.62 23.49 -11.92
N PHE A 469 9.92 23.47 -11.64
CA PHE A 469 10.67 24.69 -11.41
C PHE A 469 10.84 25.52 -12.70
N ILE A 470 11.19 24.89 -13.83
CA ILE A 470 11.39 25.62 -15.10
C ILE A 470 10.11 26.38 -15.50
N VAL A 471 8.96 25.72 -15.52
CA VAL A 471 7.71 26.36 -15.92
C VAL A 471 7.29 27.44 -14.91
N SER A 472 7.44 27.16 -13.62
CA SER A 472 7.12 28.15 -12.58
C SER A 472 7.98 29.40 -12.65
N GLU A 473 9.28 29.27 -12.90
CA GLU A 473 10.19 30.42 -13.05
C GLU A 473 9.87 31.25 -14.32
N ILE A 474 9.50 30.59 -15.41
CA ILE A 474 9.06 31.28 -16.64
C ILE A 474 7.80 32.10 -16.36
N GLU A 475 6.80 31.53 -15.69
CA GLU A 475 5.56 32.25 -15.38
C GLU A 475 5.80 33.40 -14.39
N ASN A 476 6.57 33.18 -13.34
CA ASN A 476 6.90 34.20 -12.34
C ASN A 476 7.72 35.36 -12.94
N SER A 477 8.50 35.12 -13.99
CA SER A 477 9.26 36.16 -14.68
C SER A 477 8.41 37.01 -15.62
N GLN A 478 7.19 36.56 -15.97
CA GLN A 478 6.24 37.24 -16.84
C GLN A 478 5.13 37.99 -16.07
N SER A 479 4.99 37.68 -14.78
CA SER A 479 4.06 38.35 -13.84
C SER A 479 4.72 39.53 -13.15
#